data_164d51c9acc4e957f0e368fcd7af7c35
#
_entry.id   164d51c9acc4e957f0e368fcd7af7c35
#
_cell.length_a   1.000
_cell.length_b   1.000
_cell.length_c   1.000
_cell.angle_alpha   90.00
_cell.angle_beta   90.00
_cell.angle_gamma   90.00
#
_symmetry.space_group_name_H-M   'P 1'
#
loop_
_entity.id
_entity.type
_entity.pdbx_description
1 polymer ?
#
loop_
_entity_poly.entity_id
_entity_poly.type
_entity_poly.pdbx_seq_one_letter_code
_entity_poly.pdbx_strand_id
1 'polypeptide(L)'
;MIKGINRFSYVFILIFFLFLVSCNSKVVYTNSQPMPQETWKLMDIPTFKALVTDTLTSNNVIFTIRNGSSYPFRNIFLFVSTTSPNGKKITDTLQYNLADEKGKWYGRGFGDIHELNLPYKSNVYFPLKGTYEFKIQHGMRIENLKGVYDLGLRIEKSRK
;
A
#
# COMPACT_ATOMS: atom_id res chain seq x y z
N MET A 1 26.43 47.48 -14.86
CA MET A 1 26.04 46.94 -16.19
C MET A 1 25.25 45.65 -15.97
N ILE A 2 23.95 45.73 -16.00
CA ILE A 2 23.06 44.53 -15.88
C ILE A 2 22.93 43.97 -17.30
N LYS A 3 23.61 42.84 -17.58
CA LYS A 3 23.50 42.14 -18.85
C LYS A 3 22.04 41.65 -19.00
N GLY A 4 21.38 42.10 -20.06
CA GLY A 4 20.02 41.72 -20.37
C GLY A 4 19.87 40.21 -20.47
N ILE A 5 18.95 39.66 -19.68
CA ILE A 5 18.58 38.27 -19.71
C ILE A 5 17.90 38.01 -21.07
N ASN A 6 18.48 37.12 -21.87
CA ASN A 6 17.99 36.79 -23.21
C ASN A 6 16.52 36.27 -23.17
N ARG A 7 15.70 36.71 -24.13
CA ARG A 7 14.30 36.25 -24.29
C ARG A 7 14.16 34.71 -24.27
N PHE A 8 15.17 33.98 -24.72
CA PHE A 8 15.26 32.52 -24.64
C PHE A 8 15.34 32.01 -23.18
N SER A 9 15.95 32.75 -22.27
CA SER A 9 16.05 32.37 -20.86
C SER A 9 14.69 32.44 -20.15
N TYR A 10 13.83 33.39 -20.50
CA TYR A 10 12.47 33.47 -19.95
C TYR A 10 11.57 32.33 -20.44
N VAL A 11 11.73 31.91 -21.71
CA VAL A 11 10.98 30.77 -22.27
C VAL A 11 11.39 29.48 -21.57
N PHE A 12 12.68 29.27 -21.30
CA PHE A 12 13.17 28.09 -20.57
C PHE A 12 12.68 28.07 -19.11
N ILE A 13 12.66 29.22 -18.43
CA ILE A 13 12.16 29.34 -17.06
C ILE A 13 10.65 29.09 -17.03
N LEU A 14 9.89 29.61 -18.00
CA LEU A 14 8.44 29.40 -18.12
C LEU A 14 8.11 27.93 -18.36
N ILE A 15 8.85 27.25 -19.24
CA ILE A 15 8.70 25.81 -19.51
C ILE A 15 9.03 24.99 -18.28
N PHE A 16 10.09 25.33 -17.52
CA PHE A 16 10.45 24.65 -16.29
C PHE A 16 9.37 24.78 -15.21
N PHE A 17 8.71 25.94 -15.11
CA PHE A 17 7.59 26.17 -14.19
C PHE A 17 6.33 25.38 -14.54
N LEU A 18 6.10 25.07 -15.81
CA LEU A 18 4.94 24.26 -16.26
C LEU A 18 5.04 22.78 -15.86
N PHE A 19 6.24 22.28 -15.61
CA PHE A 19 6.44 20.91 -15.12
C PHE A 19 6.15 20.71 -13.62
N LEU A 20 5.95 21.77 -12.84
CA LEU A 20 5.73 21.69 -11.39
C LEU A 20 4.26 21.50 -10.97
N VAL A 21 3.30 21.48 -11.89
CA VAL A 21 1.85 21.53 -11.58
C VAL A 21 1.13 20.19 -11.73
N SER A 22 1.81 19.04 -11.83
CA SER A 22 1.14 17.74 -12.00
C SER A 22 1.28 16.84 -10.78
N CYS A 23 0.76 17.26 -9.64
CA CYS A 23 0.59 16.36 -8.49
C CYS A 23 -0.88 16.23 -8.13
N ASN A 24 -1.67 15.56 -8.99
CA ASN A 24 -3.01 15.13 -8.63
C ASN A 24 -2.89 13.79 -7.85
N SER A 25 -2.53 13.87 -6.60
CA SER A 25 -2.36 12.70 -5.74
C SER A 25 -3.72 12.03 -5.52
N LYS A 26 -3.96 10.92 -6.21
CA LYS A 26 -5.12 10.04 -5.95
C LYS A 26 -4.95 9.29 -4.63
N VAL A 27 -3.77 9.29 -4.07
CA VAL A 27 -3.41 8.57 -2.84
C VAL A 27 -3.90 9.37 -1.64
N VAL A 28 -4.75 8.76 -0.84
CA VAL A 28 -5.28 9.29 0.43
C VAL A 28 -4.36 8.91 1.59
N TYR A 29 -3.85 7.69 1.55
CA TYR A 29 -2.94 7.16 2.58
C TYR A 29 -2.01 6.13 1.96
N THR A 30 -0.76 6.14 2.35
CA THR A 30 0.19 5.06 2.05
C THR A 30 1.22 4.97 3.17
N ASN A 31 1.47 3.77 3.63
CA ASN A 31 2.52 3.45 4.59
C ASN A 31 2.91 1.99 4.45
N SER A 32 4.15 1.64 4.80
CA SER A 32 4.59 0.25 4.87
C SER A 32 5.39 0.02 6.16
N GLN A 33 5.35 -1.21 6.65
CA GLN A 33 6.07 -1.65 7.85
C GLN A 33 7.01 -2.79 7.47
N PRO A 34 8.33 -2.63 7.69
CA PRO A 34 9.30 -3.67 7.41
C PRO A 34 9.17 -4.82 8.39
N MET A 35 9.45 -6.04 7.93
CA MET A 35 9.56 -7.22 8.76
C MET A 35 11.01 -7.43 9.18
N PRO A 36 11.33 -7.40 10.49
CA PRO A 36 12.68 -7.61 10.97
C PRO A 36 13.25 -8.94 10.46
N GLN A 37 14.46 -8.89 9.93
CA GLN A 37 15.16 -10.08 9.39
C GLN A 37 14.33 -10.84 8.34
N GLU A 38 13.56 -10.10 7.52
CA GLU A 38 12.70 -10.65 6.45
C GLU A 38 11.73 -11.72 6.97
N THR A 39 11.31 -11.60 8.24
CA THR A 39 10.47 -12.59 8.91
C THR A 39 9.28 -11.94 9.58
N TRP A 40 8.08 -12.29 9.12
CA TRP A 40 6.83 -11.85 9.75
C TRP A 40 6.44 -12.84 10.84
N LYS A 41 6.59 -12.45 12.10
CA LYS A 41 6.17 -13.29 13.23
C LYS A 41 4.66 -13.21 13.42
N LEU A 42 4.04 -14.32 13.82
CA LEU A 42 2.59 -14.39 14.04
C LEU A 42 2.08 -13.36 15.05
N MET A 43 2.90 -13.01 16.04
CA MET A 43 2.56 -12.00 17.06
C MET A 43 2.87 -10.57 16.63
N ASP A 44 3.60 -10.36 15.53
CA ASP A 44 3.83 -9.04 14.97
C ASP A 44 2.62 -8.67 14.11
N ILE A 45 1.80 -7.74 14.60
CA ILE A 45 0.57 -7.31 13.94
C ILE A 45 0.77 -5.90 13.37
N PRO A 46 1.19 -5.76 12.09
CA PRO A 46 1.27 -4.48 11.43
C PRO A 46 -0.02 -3.69 11.60
N THR A 47 0.12 -2.46 12.07
CA THR A 47 -1.00 -1.59 12.40
C THR A 47 -0.86 -0.26 11.64
N PHE A 48 -1.85 0.06 10.83
CA PHE A 48 -1.90 1.28 10.03
C PHE A 48 -3.03 2.16 10.49
N LYS A 49 -2.76 3.46 10.66
CA LYS A 49 -3.76 4.46 11.07
C LYS A 49 -3.94 5.48 9.95
N ALA A 50 -5.05 5.39 9.24
CA ALA A 50 -5.35 6.25 8.10
C ALA A 50 -6.37 7.33 8.51
N LEU A 51 -6.00 8.60 8.38
CA LEU A 51 -6.92 9.72 8.59
C LEU A 51 -7.77 9.92 7.32
N VAL A 52 -9.07 9.74 7.46
CA VAL A 52 -10.08 9.98 6.41
C VAL A 52 -10.77 11.32 6.66
N THR A 53 -10.69 12.22 5.71
CA THR A 53 -11.33 13.54 5.76
C THR A 53 -12.47 13.70 4.76
N ASP A 54 -12.52 12.85 3.73
CA ASP A 54 -13.51 12.85 2.66
C ASP A 54 -14.38 11.58 2.74
N THR A 55 -15.68 11.76 2.97
CA THR A 55 -16.65 10.67 3.07
C THR A 55 -17.49 10.49 1.80
N LEU A 56 -17.31 11.38 0.81
CA LEU A 56 -18.12 11.43 -0.41
C LEU A 56 -17.44 10.73 -1.60
N THR A 57 -16.12 10.59 -1.56
CA THR A 57 -15.36 9.94 -2.62
C THR A 57 -15.17 8.46 -2.32
N SER A 58 -15.43 7.61 -3.32
CA SER A 58 -15.13 6.18 -3.22
C SER A 58 -13.63 5.92 -3.29
N ASN A 59 -13.17 4.91 -2.58
CA ASN A 59 -11.77 4.57 -2.43
C ASN A 59 -11.52 3.08 -2.68
N ASN A 60 -10.30 2.77 -3.10
CA ASN A 60 -9.76 1.42 -3.09
C ASN A 60 -8.80 1.28 -1.90
N VAL A 61 -8.90 0.19 -1.17
CA VAL A 61 -7.99 -0.20 -0.09
C VAL A 61 -7.18 -1.39 -0.56
N ILE A 62 -5.87 -1.24 -0.57
CA ILE A 62 -4.95 -2.20 -1.18
C ILE A 62 -3.83 -2.48 -0.18
N PHE A 63 -3.58 -3.74 0.12
CA PHE A 63 -2.33 -4.14 0.78
C PHE A 63 -1.25 -4.32 -0.26
N THR A 64 -0.01 -4.12 0.13
CA THR A 64 1.15 -4.42 -0.70
C THR A 64 2.06 -5.33 0.10
N ILE A 65 2.42 -6.47 -0.47
CA ILE A 65 3.40 -7.38 0.14
C ILE A 65 4.66 -7.39 -0.72
N ARG A 66 5.83 -7.31 -0.08
CA ARG A 66 7.10 -7.62 -0.71
C ARG A 66 7.64 -8.92 -0.15
N ASN A 67 7.81 -9.89 -1.02
CA ASN A 67 8.31 -11.21 -0.65
C ASN A 67 9.50 -11.63 -1.52
N GLY A 68 10.30 -12.55 -1.04
CA GLY A 68 11.47 -13.12 -1.72
C GLY A 68 11.39 -14.62 -1.90
N SER A 69 12.46 -15.19 -2.48
CA SER A 69 12.56 -16.63 -2.78
C SER A 69 12.53 -17.51 -1.53
N SER A 70 12.90 -16.97 -0.37
CA SER A 70 12.81 -17.67 0.92
C SER A 70 11.39 -17.82 1.46
N TYR A 71 10.38 -17.18 0.83
CA TYR A 71 8.98 -17.36 1.19
C TYR A 71 8.49 -18.76 0.79
N PRO A 72 8.02 -19.61 1.76
CA PRO A 72 7.89 -21.04 1.50
C PRO A 72 6.54 -21.48 0.87
N PHE A 73 5.63 -20.54 0.58
CA PHE A 73 4.29 -20.83 0.09
C PHE A 73 3.96 -20.10 -1.21
N ARG A 74 2.98 -20.60 -1.96
CA ARG A 74 2.44 -19.92 -3.16
C ARG A 74 1.34 -18.90 -2.83
N ASN A 75 0.80 -18.95 -1.62
CA ASN A 75 -0.33 -18.13 -1.17
C ASN A 75 -0.06 -17.54 0.20
N ILE A 76 -0.89 -16.58 0.59
CA ILE A 76 -0.93 -16.02 1.94
C ILE A 76 -2.37 -15.89 2.42
N PHE A 77 -2.60 -16.23 3.68
CA PHE A 77 -3.83 -15.92 4.41
C PHE A 77 -3.58 -14.72 5.31
N LEU A 78 -4.53 -13.79 5.32
CA LEU A 78 -4.50 -12.59 6.14
C LEU A 78 -5.80 -12.47 6.95
N PHE A 79 -5.67 -12.22 8.24
CA PHE A 79 -6.75 -11.74 9.09
C PHE A 79 -6.64 -10.22 9.18
N VAL A 80 -7.67 -9.52 8.72
CA VAL A 80 -7.68 -8.05 8.68
C VAL A 80 -8.75 -7.54 9.61
N SER A 81 -8.36 -6.81 10.65
CA SER A 81 -9.27 -6.11 11.53
C SER A 81 -9.26 -4.62 11.19
N THR A 82 -10.42 -4.09 10.81
CA THR A 82 -10.61 -2.66 10.55
C THR A 82 -11.46 -2.05 11.65
N THR A 83 -10.93 -1.05 12.35
CA THR A 83 -11.67 -0.31 13.39
C THR A 83 -11.97 1.11 12.87
N SER A 84 -13.25 1.47 12.84
CA SER A 84 -13.73 2.79 12.45
C SER A 84 -13.55 3.82 13.56
N PRO A 85 -13.64 5.16 13.29
CA PRO A 85 -13.48 6.21 14.28
C PRO A 85 -14.45 6.14 15.49
N ASN A 86 -15.62 5.53 15.31
CA ASN A 86 -16.61 5.28 16.37
C ASN A 86 -16.38 3.99 17.17
N GLY A 87 -15.24 3.30 16.95
CA GLY A 87 -14.89 2.06 17.63
C GLY A 87 -15.51 0.79 17.03
N LYS A 88 -16.36 0.89 15.99
CA LYS A 88 -16.89 -0.32 15.31
C LYS A 88 -15.76 -1.08 14.63
N LYS A 89 -15.65 -2.38 14.95
CA LYS A 89 -14.64 -3.29 14.41
C LYS A 89 -15.27 -4.29 13.45
N ILE A 90 -14.59 -4.52 12.33
CA ILE A 90 -14.90 -5.55 11.35
C ILE A 90 -13.64 -6.41 11.18
N THR A 91 -13.81 -7.74 11.07
CA THR A 91 -12.69 -8.64 10.80
C THR A 91 -13.01 -9.48 9.58
N ASP A 92 -12.10 -9.48 8.61
CA ASP A 92 -12.18 -10.24 7.37
C ASP A 92 -11.03 -11.26 7.30
N THR A 93 -11.29 -12.41 6.70
CA THR A 93 -10.27 -13.40 6.35
C THR A 93 -10.07 -13.37 4.84
N LEU A 94 -8.84 -13.17 4.40
CA LEU A 94 -8.48 -13.04 3.00
C LEU A 94 -7.45 -14.10 2.61
N GLN A 95 -7.52 -14.54 1.36
CA GLN A 95 -6.51 -15.40 0.76
C GLN A 95 -6.06 -14.79 -0.56
N TYR A 96 -4.75 -14.76 -0.78
CA TYR A 96 -4.16 -14.32 -2.04
C TYR A 96 -3.14 -15.33 -2.53
N ASN A 97 -3.11 -15.54 -3.84
CA ASN A 97 -2.02 -16.27 -4.48
C ASN A 97 -0.89 -15.28 -4.77
N LEU A 98 0.32 -15.60 -4.35
CA LEU A 98 1.53 -14.81 -4.59
C LEU A 98 2.33 -15.35 -5.77
N ALA A 99 2.17 -16.65 -6.10
CA ALA A 99 2.81 -17.32 -7.22
C ALA A 99 1.83 -18.24 -7.96
N ASP A 100 2.16 -18.55 -9.20
CA ASP A 100 1.45 -19.54 -10.02
C ASP A 100 1.75 -21.00 -9.59
N GLU A 101 1.16 -21.97 -10.29
CA GLU A 101 1.35 -23.40 -10.00
C GLU A 101 2.78 -23.89 -10.25
N LYS A 102 3.55 -23.16 -11.06
CA LYS A 102 4.96 -23.45 -11.38
C LYS A 102 5.92 -22.73 -10.44
N GLY A 103 5.41 -21.97 -9.44
CA GLY A 103 6.20 -21.20 -8.49
C GLY A 103 6.68 -19.84 -9.00
N LYS A 104 6.21 -19.37 -10.16
CA LYS A 104 6.55 -18.04 -10.66
C LYS A 104 5.74 -16.98 -9.91
N TRP A 105 6.43 -16.01 -9.30
CA TRP A 105 5.82 -14.91 -8.56
C TRP A 105 4.98 -14.00 -9.47
N TYR A 106 3.79 -13.62 -9.01
CA TYR A 106 2.92 -12.66 -9.70
C TYR A 106 3.38 -11.21 -9.53
N GLY A 107 4.15 -10.95 -8.47
CA GLY A 107 4.69 -9.63 -8.17
C GLY A 107 5.70 -9.15 -9.21
N ARG A 108 5.92 -7.83 -9.25
CA ARG A 108 6.97 -7.17 -10.01
C ARG A 108 8.10 -6.82 -9.07
N GLY A 109 9.34 -6.93 -9.52
CA GLY A 109 10.46 -6.60 -8.66
C GLY A 109 11.80 -6.66 -9.37
N PHE A 110 12.85 -6.47 -8.57
CA PHE A 110 14.23 -6.57 -9.02
C PHE A 110 14.98 -7.56 -8.12
N GLY A 111 15.77 -8.43 -8.75
CA GLY A 111 16.48 -9.48 -8.03
C GLY A 111 15.53 -10.47 -7.38
N ASP A 112 15.68 -10.68 -6.08
CA ASP A 112 14.90 -11.64 -5.29
C ASP A 112 13.59 -11.05 -4.73
N ILE A 113 13.41 -9.74 -4.77
CA ILE A 113 12.25 -9.08 -4.15
C ILE A 113 11.14 -8.92 -5.17
N HIS A 114 9.95 -9.40 -4.83
CA HIS A 114 8.73 -9.29 -5.63
C HIS A 114 7.64 -8.54 -4.85
N GLU A 115 7.15 -7.44 -5.42
CA GLU A 115 6.07 -6.63 -4.87
C GLU A 115 4.75 -6.99 -5.55
N LEU A 116 3.74 -7.30 -4.75
CA LEU A 116 2.39 -7.60 -5.22
C LEU A 116 1.36 -6.75 -4.49
N ASN A 117 0.47 -6.13 -5.28
CA ASN A 117 -0.71 -5.46 -4.77
C ASN A 117 -1.83 -6.48 -4.51
N LEU A 118 -2.39 -6.45 -3.31
CA LEU A 118 -3.44 -7.33 -2.82
C LEU A 118 -4.70 -6.49 -2.58
N PRO A 119 -5.66 -6.43 -3.53
CA PRO A 119 -6.88 -5.64 -3.36
C PRO A 119 -7.70 -6.15 -2.18
N TYR A 120 -8.04 -5.26 -1.24
CA TYR A 120 -8.86 -5.60 -0.06
C TYR A 120 -10.30 -5.14 -0.24
N LYS A 121 -10.51 -3.86 -0.49
CA LYS A 121 -11.82 -3.31 -0.77
C LYS A 121 -11.74 -2.42 -2.00
N SER A 122 -12.72 -2.51 -2.89
CA SER A 122 -12.80 -1.68 -4.09
C SER A 122 -14.08 -0.85 -4.08
N ASN A 123 -13.96 0.41 -4.51
CA ASN A 123 -15.08 1.35 -4.62
C ASN A 123 -15.88 1.53 -3.31
N VAL A 124 -15.19 1.54 -2.16
CA VAL A 124 -15.83 1.71 -0.86
C VAL A 124 -15.83 3.17 -0.41
N TYR A 125 -16.88 3.55 0.30
CA TYR A 125 -16.98 4.82 0.99
C TYR A 125 -16.63 4.64 2.45
N PHE A 126 -15.88 5.58 3.00
CA PHE A 126 -15.66 5.67 4.44
C PHE A 126 -16.77 6.53 5.04
N PRO A 127 -17.74 5.96 5.79
CA PRO A 127 -18.92 6.70 6.22
C PRO A 127 -18.64 7.76 7.29
N LEU A 128 -17.51 7.70 7.96
CA LEU A 128 -17.14 8.61 9.04
C LEU A 128 -15.81 9.29 8.75
N LYS A 129 -15.70 10.58 9.07
CA LYS A 129 -14.42 11.28 9.15
C LYS A 129 -13.69 10.86 10.41
N GLY A 130 -12.36 10.76 10.35
CA GLY A 130 -11.52 10.41 11.48
C GLY A 130 -10.53 9.30 11.12
N THR A 131 -9.89 8.75 12.16
CA THR A 131 -8.85 7.74 11.98
C THR A 131 -9.45 6.34 11.92
N TYR A 132 -9.19 5.65 10.82
CA TYR A 132 -9.43 4.21 10.67
C TYR A 132 -8.15 3.46 11.00
N GLU A 133 -8.26 2.43 11.84
CA GLU A 133 -7.16 1.56 12.19
C GLU A 133 -7.30 0.21 11.49
N PHE A 134 -6.24 -0.21 10.79
CA PHE A 134 -6.15 -1.51 10.13
C PHE A 134 -5.06 -2.33 10.81
N LYS A 135 -5.43 -3.49 11.36
CA LYS A 135 -4.52 -4.48 11.93
C LYS A 135 -4.51 -5.71 11.07
N ILE A 136 -3.33 -6.13 10.64
CA ILE A 136 -3.17 -7.26 9.73
C ILE A 136 -2.30 -8.32 10.41
N GLN A 137 -2.80 -9.56 10.47
CA GLN A 137 -2.07 -10.70 10.97
C GLN A 137 -2.02 -11.76 9.87
N HIS A 138 -0.89 -12.43 9.66
CA HIS A 138 -0.87 -13.56 8.75
C HIS A 138 -1.60 -14.76 9.36
N GLY A 139 -2.37 -15.49 8.53
CA GLY A 139 -3.11 -16.69 8.92
C GLY A 139 -2.40 -17.98 8.52
N MET A 140 -1.08 -17.92 8.27
CA MET A 140 -0.28 -19.09 7.94
C MET A 140 -0.02 -19.92 9.21
N ARG A 141 -0.05 -21.26 9.07
CA ARG A 141 0.09 -22.21 10.22
C ARG A 141 1.54 -22.37 10.66
N ILE A 142 2.28 -21.27 10.74
CA ILE A 142 3.66 -21.20 11.24
C ILE A 142 3.83 -19.91 12.05
N GLU A 143 4.71 -19.92 13.04
CA GLU A 143 4.96 -18.75 13.88
C GLU A 143 5.84 -17.70 13.19
N ASN A 144 6.81 -18.15 12.40
CA ASN A 144 7.81 -17.30 11.75
C ASN A 144 7.72 -17.46 10.23
N LEU A 145 7.01 -16.56 9.58
CA LEU A 145 6.83 -16.55 8.14
C LEU A 145 8.02 -15.83 7.48
N LYS A 146 8.99 -16.62 7.01
CA LYS A 146 10.20 -16.12 6.34
C LYS A 146 9.92 -15.59 4.95
N GLY A 147 10.82 -14.74 4.44
CA GLY A 147 10.76 -14.22 3.07
C GLY A 147 9.71 -13.13 2.88
N VAL A 148 9.27 -12.46 3.94
CA VAL A 148 8.45 -11.26 3.88
C VAL A 148 9.30 -10.06 4.28
N TYR A 149 9.54 -9.15 3.34
CA TYR A 149 10.34 -7.95 3.56
C TYR A 149 9.54 -6.83 4.25
N ASP A 150 8.32 -6.60 3.77
CA ASP A 150 7.39 -5.67 4.39
C ASP A 150 5.94 -5.91 3.96
N LEU A 151 5.04 -5.28 4.69
CA LEU A 151 3.62 -5.16 4.39
C LEU A 151 3.25 -3.69 4.34
N GLY A 152 2.58 -3.27 3.27
CA GLY A 152 2.07 -1.92 3.09
C GLY A 152 0.55 -1.87 3.07
N LEU A 153 0.02 -0.68 3.37
CA LEU A 153 -1.37 -0.30 3.15
C LEU A 153 -1.41 0.97 2.32
N ARG A 154 -2.19 0.93 1.23
CA ARG A 154 -2.49 2.09 0.39
C ARG A 154 -4.01 2.27 0.28
N ILE A 155 -4.45 3.51 0.46
CA ILE A 155 -5.82 3.94 0.19
C ILE A 155 -5.75 4.99 -0.91
N GLU A 156 -6.47 4.78 -2.00
CA GLU A 156 -6.49 5.68 -3.14
C GLU A 156 -7.92 5.90 -3.62
N LYS A 157 -8.19 7.10 -4.17
CA LYS A 157 -9.49 7.40 -4.78
C LYS A 157 -9.74 6.46 -5.94
N SER A 158 -10.94 5.88 -5.99
CA SER A 158 -11.36 5.04 -7.12
C SER A 158 -11.42 5.85 -8.41
N ARG A 159 -11.09 5.22 -9.51
CA ARG A 159 -11.34 5.82 -10.84
C ARG A 159 -12.85 5.79 -11.09
N LYS A 160 -13.40 6.94 -11.50
CA LYS A 160 -14.74 7.00 -12.09
C LYS A 160 -14.72 6.32 -13.44
#